data_bec90dd14f935c062f6b450a8b46010f
#
_entry.id   bec90dd14f935c062f6b450a8b46010f
#
_cell.length_a   1.000
_cell.length_b   1.000
_cell.length_c   1.000
_cell.angle_alpha   90.00
_cell.angle_beta   90.00
_cell.angle_gamma   90.00
#
_symmetry.space_group_name_H-M   'P 1'
#
loop_
_entity.id
_entity.type
_entity.pdbx_description
1 polymer ?
#
loop_
_entity_poly.entity_id
_entity_poly.type
_entity_poly.pdbx_seq_one_letter_code
_entity_poly.pdbx_strand_id
1 'polypeptide(L)'
;MNNTLLMLMLTSLLSSPAFADIVDQSVAEQDDPSQLKSISQLSSLKNISKSTAEQAPYVHDLKNANQVRTLFVESQALPIVDIQLTFNAGSAQDERIGKGLFGIANMTANLMTEGTENYTAAQIANTFEQLGAQFNVKAYRDMFVVRLRVMSDPQKMQSAINLMLEVLNHATFNPSSLNLIYSNTQVGQRQLQENPNRLIDIKLYRTLYGTHPYAEPITGTHASIRKITPALLKQFRQELLVAQNMNIAMTGQLTTQQASDLSIKIIQSLPQGHAAPPLVQPK
;
A
#
# COMPACT_ATOMS: atom_id res chain seq x y z
N MET A 1 15.26 -63.90 36.04
CA MET A 1 15.77 -64.28 34.71
C MET A 1 15.16 -63.32 33.72
N ASN A 2 15.71 -62.36 33.03
CA ASN A 2 17.10 -61.92 32.83
C ASN A 2 17.08 -60.47 32.48
N ASN A 3 17.46 -59.54 33.37
CA ASN A 3 17.62 -58.13 33.08
C ASN A 3 19.01 -57.78 32.50
N THR A 4 19.78 -58.76 32.10
CA THR A 4 21.15 -58.55 31.58
C THR A 4 21.29 -58.60 30.05
N LEU A 5 20.20 -58.87 29.32
CA LEU A 5 20.21 -58.84 27.84
C LEU A 5 19.80 -57.54 27.18
N LEU A 6 19.21 -56.63 27.94
CA LEU A 6 18.77 -55.33 27.41
C LEU A 6 19.83 -54.23 27.50
N MET A 7 20.91 -54.47 28.23
CA MET A 7 21.97 -53.47 28.43
C MET A 7 23.13 -53.60 27.42
N LEU A 8 23.17 -54.67 26.62
CA LEU A 8 24.23 -54.90 25.61
C LEU A 8 23.86 -54.41 24.21
N MET A 9 22.62 -54.00 23.96
CA MET A 9 22.22 -53.42 22.65
C MET A 9 22.23 -51.90 22.62
N LEU A 10 22.47 -51.21 23.74
CA LEU A 10 22.45 -49.71 23.78
C LEU A 10 23.85 -49.09 23.67
N THR A 11 24.91 -49.90 23.61
CA THR A 11 26.29 -49.40 23.53
C THR A 11 26.92 -49.48 22.13
N SER A 12 26.23 -50.02 21.14
CA SER A 12 26.76 -50.15 19.77
C SER A 12 26.29 -49.04 18.77
N LEU A 13 25.58 -48.01 19.25
CA LEU A 13 25.05 -46.93 18.39
C LEU A 13 25.78 -45.60 18.60
N LEU A 14 26.87 -45.54 19.31
CA LEU A 14 27.62 -44.32 19.62
C LEU A 14 29.04 -44.27 19.09
N SER A 15 29.38 -45.08 18.07
CA SER A 15 30.67 -44.98 17.41
C SER A 15 30.54 -45.11 15.89
N SER A 16 29.94 -44.17 15.26
CA SER A 16 30.16 -43.91 13.83
C SER A 16 31.05 -42.67 13.70
N PRO A 17 32.28 -42.77 13.27
CA PRO A 17 33.15 -41.64 13.01
C PRO A 17 32.92 -41.09 11.60
N ALA A 18 31.65 -40.90 11.20
CA ALA A 18 31.31 -40.49 9.83
C ALA A 18 30.86 -39.05 9.71
N PHE A 19 30.95 -38.24 10.76
CA PHE A 19 30.55 -36.84 10.71
C PHE A 19 31.67 -35.82 10.98
N ALA A 20 32.92 -36.27 11.07
CA ALA A 20 34.04 -35.38 11.35
C ALA A 20 34.86 -34.96 10.10
N ASP A 21 34.55 -35.48 8.90
CA ASP A 21 35.38 -35.22 7.71
C ASP A 21 34.70 -34.31 6.66
N ILE A 22 33.63 -33.58 7.03
CA ILE A 22 32.98 -32.64 6.08
C ILE A 22 33.28 -31.13 6.42
N VAL A 23 34.11 -30.85 7.41
CA VAL A 23 34.35 -29.48 7.85
C VAL A 23 35.74 -28.94 7.55
N ASP A 24 36.53 -29.59 6.76
CA ASP A 24 37.85 -29.05 6.41
C ASP A 24 38.26 -29.27 4.94
N GLN A 25 37.34 -28.90 4.05
CA GLN A 25 37.70 -28.33 2.74
C GLN A 25 37.30 -26.88 2.73
N SER A 26 37.95 -26.07 3.56
CA SER A 26 38.19 -24.70 3.19
C SER A 26 39.01 -24.76 1.90
N VAL A 27 38.28 -24.66 0.76
CA VAL A 27 38.90 -24.20 -0.47
C VAL A 27 39.47 -22.84 -0.08
N ALA A 28 40.77 -22.81 0.19
CA ALA A 28 41.49 -21.55 0.22
C ALA A 28 41.25 -20.95 -1.15
N GLU A 29 40.31 -20.00 -1.21
CA GLU A 29 40.21 -19.05 -2.30
C GLU A 29 41.56 -18.38 -2.33
N GLN A 30 42.48 -18.90 -3.18
CA GLN A 30 43.63 -18.13 -3.59
C GLN A 30 43.05 -16.95 -4.37
N ASP A 31 42.81 -15.85 -3.65
CA ASP A 31 42.66 -14.54 -4.23
C ASP A 31 43.93 -14.23 -4.99
N ASP A 32 43.97 -14.60 -6.27
CA ASP A 32 44.91 -14.07 -7.22
C ASP A 32 44.38 -12.71 -7.69
N PRO A 33 44.86 -11.58 -7.14
CA PRO A 33 44.33 -10.26 -7.48
C PRO A 33 44.63 -9.84 -8.92
N SER A 34 45.33 -10.69 -9.70
CA SER A 34 45.77 -10.35 -11.06
C SER A 34 44.79 -10.78 -12.15
N GLN A 35 43.68 -11.44 -11.85
CA GLN A 35 42.70 -11.93 -12.86
C GLN A 35 41.23 -11.72 -12.48
N LEU A 36 40.85 -10.49 -12.23
CA LEU A 36 39.42 -10.14 -12.33
C LEU A 36 38.99 -10.26 -13.81
N LYS A 37 38.48 -11.43 -14.20
CA LYS A 37 37.90 -11.60 -15.51
C LYS A 37 36.68 -10.70 -15.64
N SER A 38 36.68 -9.91 -16.70
CA SER A 38 35.55 -9.05 -17.03
C SER A 38 34.24 -9.86 -17.05
N ILE A 39 33.15 -9.31 -16.50
CA ILE A 39 31.81 -9.91 -16.49
C ILE A 39 31.39 -10.35 -17.91
N SER A 40 31.84 -9.64 -18.96
CA SER A 40 31.62 -10.02 -20.36
C SER A 40 32.23 -11.35 -20.79
N GLN A 41 33.09 -11.97 -19.96
CA GLN A 41 33.71 -13.27 -20.26
C GLN A 41 32.99 -14.46 -19.58
N LEU A 42 31.99 -14.23 -18.74
CA LEU A 42 31.17 -15.29 -18.17
C LEU A 42 30.42 -16.00 -19.29
N SER A 43 30.51 -17.31 -19.37
CA SER A 43 29.82 -18.14 -20.40
C SER A 43 28.30 -17.93 -20.37
N SER A 44 27.75 -17.65 -19.21
CA SER A 44 26.33 -17.33 -19.02
C SER A 44 25.92 -16.02 -19.69
N LEU A 45 26.85 -15.10 -19.96
CA LEU A 45 26.56 -13.83 -20.63
C LEU A 45 26.77 -13.87 -22.15
N LYS A 46 27.40 -14.94 -22.67
CA LYS A 46 27.68 -15.08 -24.11
C LYS A 46 26.40 -15.26 -24.95
N ASN A 47 25.34 -15.74 -24.35
CA ASN A 47 24.04 -16.01 -25.00
C ASN A 47 22.94 -15.04 -24.60
N ILE A 48 23.26 -13.98 -23.88
CA ILE A 48 22.29 -12.90 -23.67
C ILE A 48 22.19 -12.18 -25.02
N SER A 49 21.20 -12.58 -25.82
CA SER A 49 20.72 -11.73 -26.91
C SER A 49 20.58 -10.34 -26.34
N LYS A 50 21.19 -9.33 -26.96
CA LYS A 50 20.88 -7.93 -26.64
C LYS A 50 19.37 -7.83 -26.74
N SER A 51 18.68 -7.86 -25.60
CA SER A 51 17.28 -7.51 -25.51
C SER A 51 17.19 -6.18 -26.25
N THR A 52 16.44 -6.15 -27.35
CA THR A 52 16.02 -4.90 -27.95
C THR A 52 15.53 -4.05 -26.78
N ALA A 53 16.19 -2.92 -26.56
CA ALA A 53 15.86 -2.04 -25.45
C ALA A 53 14.34 -1.85 -25.47
N GLU A 54 13.66 -2.43 -24.48
CA GLU A 54 12.22 -2.38 -24.39
C GLU A 54 11.87 -0.90 -24.34
N GLN A 55 11.22 -0.39 -25.37
CA GLN A 55 10.85 1.02 -25.43
C GLN A 55 9.98 1.30 -24.22
N ALA A 56 10.37 2.30 -23.42
CA ALA A 56 9.56 2.72 -22.30
C ALA A 56 8.12 3.00 -22.77
N PRO A 57 7.10 2.50 -22.06
CA PRO A 57 5.72 2.65 -22.49
C PRO A 57 5.38 4.14 -22.60
N TYR A 58 4.62 4.50 -23.65
CA TYR A 58 4.18 5.86 -23.82
C TYR A 58 3.14 6.23 -22.78
N VAL A 59 3.33 7.35 -22.09
CA VAL A 59 2.41 7.88 -21.08
C VAL A 59 1.54 8.96 -21.73
N HIS A 60 0.24 8.68 -21.84
CA HIS A 60 -0.74 9.67 -22.28
C HIS A 60 -1.12 10.57 -21.11
N ASP A 61 -0.95 11.88 -21.29
CA ASP A 61 -1.48 12.89 -20.36
C ASP A 61 -2.87 13.31 -20.87
N LEU A 62 -3.91 12.75 -20.26
CA LEU A 62 -5.30 12.95 -20.66
C LEU A 62 -5.80 14.28 -20.08
N LYS A 63 -5.94 15.25 -20.96
CA LYS A 63 -6.50 16.57 -20.59
C LYS A 63 -8.00 16.46 -20.39
N ASN A 64 -8.48 16.91 -19.25
CA ASN A 64 -9.90 17.04 -18.95
C ASN A 64 -10.27 18.48 -18.57
N ALA A 65 -11.54 18.82 -18.73
CA ALA A 65 -12.04 20.17 -18.47
C ALA A 65 -11.89 20.60 -16.99
N ASN A 66 -11.81 19.65 -16.09
CA ASN A 66 -11.75 19.89 -14.64
C ASN A 66 -10.31 20.07 -14.10
N GLN A 67 -9.31 20.09 -14.98
CA GLN A 67 -7.88 20.24 -14.64
C GLN A 67 -7.33 19.14 -13.71
N VAL A 68 -8.03 18.04 -13.53
CA VAL A 68 -7.53 16.88 -12.77
C VAL A 68 -6.52 16.16 -13.64
N ARG A 69 -5.27 16.07 -13.17
CA ARG A 69 -4.22 15.39 -13.91
C ARG A 69 -4.53 13.91 -14.02
N THR A 70 -4.62 13.41 -15.26
CA THR A 70 -4.90 12.02 -15.55
C THR A 70 -3.82 11.45 -16.46
N LEU A 71 -3.10 10.43 -15.99
CA LEU A 71 -2.06 9.74 -16.74
C LEU A 71 -2.56 8.35 -17.10
N PHE A 72 -2.32 7.94 -18.33
CA PHE A 72 -2.69 6.62 -18.83
C PHE A 72 -1.56 5.96 -19.59
N VAL A 73 -1.36 4.66 -19.34
CA VAL A 73 -0.45 3.78 -20.10
C VAL A 73 -1.26 2.63 -20.66
N GLU A 74 -1.37 2.58 -21.99
CA GLU A 74 -2.00 1.46 -22.66
C GLU A 74 -1.14 0.20 -22.56
N SER A 75 -1.74 -0.92 -22.16
CA SER A 75 -1.09 -2.21 -22.10
C SER A 75 -2.09 -3.31 -22.47
N GLN A 76 -1.84 -3.98 -23.60
CA GLN A 76 -2.69 -5.06 -24.11
C GLN A 76 -2.21 -6.45 -23.68
N ALA A 77 -1.15 -6.55 -22.87
CA ALA A 77 -0.52 -7.82 -22.52
C ALA A 77 -1.41 -8.72 -21.65
N LEU A 78 -2.24 -8.12 -20.81
CA LEU A 78 -3.17 -8.84 -19.93
C LEU A 78 -4.54 -8.17 -19.94
N PRO A 79 -5.65 -8.94 -19.82
CA PRO A 79 -7.01 -8.41 -19.80
C PRO A 79 -7.36 -7.80 -18.42
N ILE A 80 -6.56 -6.86 -17.96
CA ILE A 80 -6.72 -6.17 -16.67
C ILE A 80 -6.59 -4.67 -16.84
N VAL A 81 -7.20 -3.94 -15.91
CA VAL A 81 -7.09 -2.50 -15.77
C VAL A 81 -6.74 -2.18 -14.32
N ASP A 82 -5.69 -1.40 -14.12
CA ASP A 82 -5.31 -0.82 -12.85
C ASP A 82 -5.70 0.66 -12.83
N ILE A 83 -6.37 1.08 -11.78
CA ILE A 83 -6.76 2.47 -11.53
C ILE A 83 -6.21 2.88 -10.17
N GLN A 84 -5.50 3.98 -10.12
CA GLN A 84 -5.04 4.60 -8.89
C GLN A 84 -5.52 6.04 -8.81
N LEU A 85 -6.24 6.34 -7.74
CA LEU A 85 -6.62 7.70 -7.35
C LEU A 85 -5.71 8.13 -6.22
N THR A 86 -5.00 9.24 -6.40
CA THR A 86 -4.07 9.77 -5.41
C THR A 86 -4.51 11.16 -5.00
N PHE A 87 -4.93 11.29 -3.73
CA PHE A 87 -5.36 12.56 -3.16
C PHE A 87 -4.23 13.19 -2.35
N ASN A 88 -4.09 14.51 -2.39
CA ASN A 88 -3.23 15.26 -1.47
C ASN A 88 -3.90 15.34 -0.09
N ALA A 89 -4.03 14.18 0.55
CA ALA A 89 -4.77 13.95 1.79
C ALA A 89 -4.04 12.94 2.69
N GLY A 90 -2.71 12.95 2.67
CA GLY A 90 -1.91 12.12 3.57
C GLY A 90 -1.98 12.59 5.02
N SER A 91 -1.34 11.84 5.93
CA SER A 91 -1.33 12.16 7.36
C SER A 91 -0.74 13.55 7.68
N ALA A 92 0.06 14.10 6.80
CA ALA A 92 0.58 15.46 6.93
C ALA A 92 -0.52 16.55 6.81
N GLN A 93 -1.69 16.19 6.28
CA GLN A 93 -2.85 17.06 6.18
C GLN A 93 -3.87 16.87 7.33
N ASP A 94 -3.61 15.98 8.28
CA ASP A 94 -4.54 15.62 9.35
C ASP A 94 -5.04 16.82 10.16
N GLU A 95 -4.16 17.77 10.48
CA GLU A 95 -4.51 18.96 11.27
C GLU A 95 -5.39 19.97 10.54
N ARG A 96 -5.64 19.79 9.25
CA ARG A 96 -6.61 20.61 8.50
C ARG A 96 -8.04 20.35 8.97
N ILE A 97 -8.32 19.12 9.38
CA ILE A 97 -9.63 18.76 9.92
C ILE A 97 -9.78 19.27 11.36
N GLY A 98 -8.69 19.27 12.10
CA GLY A 98 -8.65 19.80 13.45
C GLY A 98 -7.31 19.58 14.13
N LYS A 99 -6.92 20.54 14.95
CA LYS A 99 -5.63 20.51 15.63
C LYS A 99 -5.46 19.26 16.51
N GLY A 100 -4.35 18.56 16.31
CA GLY A 100 -4.00 17.36 17.06
C GLY A 100 -4.82 16.12 16.69
N LEU A 101 -5.43 16.06 15.48
CA LEU A 101 -6.16 14.90 14.96
C LEU A 101 -5.24 13.94 14.16
N PHE A 102 -3.98 13.83 14.55
CA PHE A 102 -3.02 12.94 13.89
C PHE A 102 -3.53 11.50 13.81
N GLY A 103 -3.46 10.91 12.62
CA GLY A 103 -3.94 9.56 12.32
C GLY A 103 -5.33 9.52 11.68
N ILE A 104 -6.01 10.66 11.47
CA ILE A 104 -7.36 10.67 10.89
C ILE A 104 -7.36 10.16 9.44
N ALA A 105 -6.36 10.49 8.63
CA ALA A 105 -6.21 9.94 7.28
C ALA A 105 -6.10 8.42 7.31
N ASN A 106 -5.25 7.88 8.19
CA ASN A 106 -5.07 6.44 8.33
C ASN A 106 -6.34 5.73 8.82
N MET A 107 -7.05 6.30 9.79
CA MET A 107 -8.31 5.75 10.27
C MET A 107 -9.40 5.83 9.21
N THR A 108 -9.47 6.91 8.43
CA THR A 108 -10.38 7.01 7.28
C THR A 108 -10.11 5.89 6.29
N ALA A 109 -8.84 5.66 5.91
CA ALA A 109 -8.49 4.60 4.96
C ALA A 109 -8.92 3.21 5.45
N ASN A 110 -8.69 2.91 6.73
CA ASN A 110 -9.03 1.61 7.32
C ASN A 110 -10.55 1.40 7.49
N LEU A 111 -11.31 2.47 7.64
CA LEU A 111 -12.76 2.40 7.89
C LEU A 111 -13.62 2.57 6.65
N MET A 112 -13.06 2.99 5.51
CA MET A 112 -13.86 3.22 4.29
C MET A 112 -14.58 1.97 3.80
N THR A 113 -14.00 0.80 3.97
CA THR A 113 -14.58 -0.48 3.53
C THR A 113 -15.44 -1.17 4.57
N GLU A 114 -15.58 -0.58 5.76
CA GLU A 114 -16.38 -1.12 6.87
C GLU A 114 -17.89 -0.92 6.72
N GLY A 115 -18.33 -0.31 5.63
CA GLY A 115 -19.72 -0.16 5.22
C GLY A 115 -20.00 1.19 4.61
N THR A 116 -20.99 1.21 3.73
CA THR A 116 -21.58 2.42 3.14
C THR A 116 -23.04 2.53 3.54
N GLU A 117 -23.75 3.52 3.00
CA GLU A 117 -25.19 3.67 3.19
C GLU A 117 -25.95 2.48 2.57
N ASN A 118 -25.42 1.87 1.52
CA ASN A 118 -26.10 0.83 0.73
C ASN A 118 -25.52 -0.57 0.92
N TYR A 119 -24.29 -0.70 1.44
CA TYR A 119 -23.57 -1.99 1.53
C TYR A 119 -22.92 -2.16 2.90
N THR A 120 -23.06 -3.38 3.44
CA THR A 120 -22.27 -3.81 4.61
C THR A 120 -20.82 -4.11 4.20
N ALA A 121 -19.90 -4.16 5.16
CA ALA A 121 -18.50 -4.56 4.92
C ALA A 121 -18.37 -5.90 4.20
N ALA A 122 -19.17 -6.90 4.62
CA ALA A 122 -19.20 -8.22 3.99
C ALA A 122 -19.68 -8.16 2.54
N GLN A 123 -20.71 -7.36 2.24
CA GLN A 123 -21.19 -7.19 0.86
C GLN A 123 -20.14 -6.49 -0.01
N ILE A 124 -19.45 -5.48 0.50
CA ILE A 124 -18.35 -4.81 -0.22
C ILE A 124 -17.26 -5.82 -0.57
N ALA A 125 -16.77 -6.56 0.42
CA ALA A 125 -15.71 -7.54 0.24
C ALA A 125 -16.11 -8.65 -0.76
N ASN A 126 -17.28 -9.26 -0.55
CA ASN A 126 -17.78 -10.35 -1.41
C ASN A 126 -18.02 -9.87 -2.85
N THR A 127 -18.51 -8.64 -3.04
CA THR A 127 -18.75 -8.10 -4.39
C THR A 127 -17.44 -7.90 -5.15
N PHE A 128 -16.40 -7.32 -4.53
CA PHE A 128 -15.09 -7.20 -5.17
C PHE A 128 -14.51 -8.58 -5.49
N GLU A 129 -14.63 -9.55 -4.57
CA GLU A 129 -14.15 -10.91 -4.79
C GLU A 129 -14.87 -11.60 -5.97
N GLN A 130 -16.20 -11.54 -6.03
CA GLN A 130 -16.99 -12.09 -7.13
C GLN A 130 -16.65 -11.46 -8.49
N LEU A 131 -16.30 -10.19 -8.51
CA LEU A 131 -15.86 -9.49 -9.71
C LEU A 131 -14.40 -9.83 -10.09
N GLY A 132 -13.66 -10.57 -9.25
CA GLY A 132 -12.22 -10.80 -9.40
C GLY A 132 -11.42 -9.50 -9.28
N ALA A 133 -11.94 -8.52 -8.57
CA ALA A 133 -11.33 -7.21 -8.40
C ALA A 133 -10.54 -7.13 -7.09
N GLN A 134 -9.43 -6.40 -7.12
CA GLN A 134 -8.66 -6.06 -5.93
C GLN A 134 -8.85 -4.58 -5.62
N PHE A 135 -9.43 -4.29 -4.48
CA PHE A 135 -9.63 -2.92 -4.01
C PHE A 135 -8.83 -2.67 -2.75
N ASN A 136 -8.14 -1.53 -2.68
CA ASN A 136 -7.32 -1.16 -1.54
C ASN A 136 -7.35 0.36 -1.31
N VAL A 137 -7.44 0.75 -0.06
CA VAL A 137 -7.34 2.15 0.38
C VAL A 137 -6.21 2.26 1.41
N LYS A 138 -5.32 3.23 1.23
CA LYS A 138 -4.18 3.43 2.13
C LYS A 138 -3.80 4.90 2.27
N ALA A 139 -3.61 5.33 3.50
CA ALA A 139 -3.01 6.62 3.81
C ALA A 139 -1.49 6.48 3.97
N TYR A 140 -0.77 7.40 3.34
CA TYR A 140 0.66 7.61 3.50
C TYR A 140 0.89 8.98 4.15
N ARG A 141 2.15 9.41 4.27
CA ARG A 141 2.47 10.71 4.85
C ARG A 141 1.92 11.87 4.01
N ASP A 142 2.15 11.84 2.70
CA ASP A 142 1.79 12.94 1.80
C ASP A 142 0.55 12.69 0.95
N MET A 143 0.10 11.45 0.87
CA MET A 143 -0.98 11.06 -0.03
C MET A 143 -1.94 10.05 0.58
N PHE A 144 -3.18 10.14 0.15
CA PHE A 144 -4.21 9.12 0.35
C PHE A 144 -4.45 8.43 -0.97
N VAL A 145 -4.31 7.11 -1.01
CA VAL A 145 -4.30 6.33 -2.25
C VAL A 145 -5.44 5.32 -2.25
N VAL A 146 -6.21 5.34 -3.31
CA VAL A 146 -7.24 4.33 -3.61
C VAL A 146 -6.80 3.58 -4.86
N ARG A 147 -6.77 2.26 -4.78
CA ARG A 147 -6.39 1.39 -5.90
C ARG A 147 -7.48 0.40 -6.21
N LEU A 148 -7.75 0.25 -7.48
CA LEU A 148 -8.63 -0.78 -8.01
C LEU A 148 -7.90 -1.50 -9.15
N ARG A 149 -7.78 -2.82 -9.04
CA ARG A 149 -7.41 -3.71 -10.14
C ARG A 149 -8.61 -4.57 -10.50
N VAL A 150 -8.94 -4.63 -11.76
CA VAL A 150 -10.11 -5.39 -12.24
C VAL A 150 -9.85 -5.94 -13.64
N MET A 151 -10.55 -6.97 -14.03
CA MET A 151 -10.54 -7.47 -15.41
C MET A 151 -11.11 -6.40 -16.36
N SER A 152 -10.59 -6.35 -17.59
CA SER A 152 -11.05 -5.41 -18.63
C SER A 152 -12.44 -5.74 -19.21
N ASP A 153 -13.09 -6.81 -18.71
CA ASP A 153 -14.49 -7.10 -19.04
C ASP A 153 -15.39 -5.90 -18.70
N PRO A 154 -16.16 -5.37 -19.65
CA PRO A 154 -16.90 -4.12 -19.46
C PRO A 154 -17.90 -4.15 -18.28
N GLN A 155 -18.59 -5.28 -18.07
CA GLN A 155 -19.60 -5.39 -17.01
C GLN A 155 -18.94 -5.48 -15.63
N LYS A 156 -17.90 -6.30 -15.49
CA LYS A 156 -17.14 -6.44 -14.25
C LYS A 156 -16.44 -5.14 -13.88
N MET A 157 -15.78 -4.52 -14.84
CA MET A 157 -15.07 -3.26 -14.65
C MET A 157 -16.05 -2.16 -14.22
N GLN A 158 -17.19 -2.02 -14.91
CA GLN A 158 -18.19 -1.02 -14.58
C GLN A 158 -18.75 -1.22 -13.17
N SER A 159 -19.04 -2.48 -12.78
CA SER A 159 -19.55 -2.81 -11.44
C SER A 159 -18.53 -2.54 -10.34
N ALA A 160 -17.26 -2.89 -10.57
CA ALA A 160 -16.19 -2.64 -9.62
C ALA A 160 -15.92 -1.14 -9.43
N ILE A 161 -15.97 -0.35 -10.52
CA ILE A 161 -15.81 1.10 -10.47
C ILE A 161 -16.98 1.75 -9.72
N ASN A 162 -18.21 1.31 -9.98
CA ASN A 162 -19.37 1.84 -9.27
C ASN A 162 -19.27 1.56 -7.76
N LEU A 163 -18.84 0.36 -7.36
CA LEU A 163 -18.64 0.03 -5.95
C LEU A 163 -17.49 0.83 -5.33
N MET A 164 -16.38 1.03 -6.06
CA MET A 164 -15.29 1.93 -5.61
C MET A 164 -15.82 3.34 -5.35
N LEU A 165 -16.62 3.90 -6.25
CA LEU A 165 -17.19 5.24 -6.11
C LEU A 165 -18.22 5.30 -4.98
N GLU A 166 -18.99 4.23 -4.77
CA GLU A 166 -19.90 4.10 -3.62
C GLU A 166 -19.11 4.15 -2.29
N VAL A 167 -18.02 3.39 -2.18
CA VAL A 167 -17.16 3.41 -0.99
C VAL A 167 -16.56 4.81 -0.76
N LEU A 168 -16.10 5.46 -1.81
CA LEU A 168 -15.51 6.80 -1.72
C LEU A 168 -16.53 7.86 -1.27
N ASN A 169 -17.76 7.81 -1.78
CA ASN A 169 -18.75 8.84 -1.54
C ASN A 169 -19.64 8.59 -0.31
N HIS A 170 -19.89 7.31 0.01
CA HIS A 170 -20.96 6.93 0.95
C HIS A 170 -20.50 6.10 2.13
N ALA A 171 -19.17 6.01 2.41
CA ALA A 171 -18.68 5.36 3.62
C ALA A 171 -19.32 5.96 4.88
N THR A 172 -19.88 5.10 5.76
CA THR A 172 -20.65 5.54 6.92
C THR A 172 -19.82 5.75 8.18
N PHE A 173 -18.62 5.11 8.24
CA PHE A 173 -17.73 5.15 9.40
C PHE A 173 -18.44 4.68 10.68
N ASN A 174 -18.95 3.47 10.66
CA ASN A 174 -19.74 2.89 11.73
C ASN A 174 -18.99 2.95 13.09
N PRO A 175 -19.64 3.41 14.18
CA PRO A 175 -19.02 3.48 15.50
C PRO A 175 -18.50 2.16 16.05
N SER A 176 -19.13 1.02 15.72
CA SER A 176 -18.65 -0.31 16.15
C SER A 176 -17.33 -0.67 15.47
N SER A 177 -17.22 -0.45 14.15
CA SER A 177 -15.98 -0.66 13.39
C SER A 177 -14.88 0.32 13.83
N LEU A 178 -15.25 1.57 14.15
CA LEU A 178 -14.32 2.55 14.71
C LEU A 178 -13.71 2.04 16.03
N ASN A 179 -14.53 1.50 16.94
CA ASN A 179 -14.05 0.96 18.23
C ASN A 179 -13.11 -0.24 18.03
N LEU A 180 -13.39 -1.11 17.06
CA LEU A 180 -12.55 -2.25 16.73
C LEU A 180 -11.19 -1.79 16.19
N ILE A 181 -11.18 -0.88 15.21
CA ILE A 181 -9.94 -0.32 14.64
C ILE A 181 -9.16 0.45 15.69
N TYR A 182 -9.84 1.19 16.56
CA TYR A 182 -9.21 1.85 17.70
C TYR A 182 -8.49 0.84 18.60
N SER A 183 -9.14 -0.25 18.99
CA SER A 183 -8.53 -1.30 19.81
C SER A 183 -7.33 -1.96 19.12
N ASN A 184 -7.45 -2.27 17.84
CA ASN A 184 -6.35 -2.84 17.04
C ASN A 184 -5.17 -1.86 16.93
N THR A 185 -5.45 -0.57 16.73
CA THR A 185 -4.41 0.47 16.69
C THR A 185 -3.70 0.60 18.04
N GLN A 186 -4.42 0.49 19.16
CA GLN A 186 -3.81 0.50 20.48
C GLN A 186 -2.87 -0.69 20.70
N VAL A 187 -3.29 -1.89 20.30
CA VAL A 187 -2.43 -3.09 20.36
C VAL A 187 -1.17 -2.88 19.53
N GLY A 188 -1.34 -2.42 18.29
CA GLY A 188 -0.22 -2.09 17.40
C GLY A 188 0.72 -1.04 17.98
N GLN A 189 0.19 -0.01 18.65
CA GLN A 189 1.01 1.02 19.32
C GLN A 189 1.77 0.48 20.54
N ARG A 190 1.22 -0.46 21.31
CA ARG A 190 1.95 -1.13 22.39
C ARG A 190 3.10 -1.96 21.84
N GLN A 191 2.84 -2.76 20.79
CA GLN A 191 3.89 -3.53 20.10
C GLN A 191 4.98 -2.65 19.50
N LEU A 192 4.63 -1.42 19.08
CA LEU A 192 5.60 -0.43 18.62
C LEU A 192 6.55 0.02 19.73
N GLN A 193 6.05 0.17 20.97
CA GLN A 193 6.87 0.54 22.12
C GLN A 193 7.87 -0.56 22.51
N GLU A 194 7.59 -1.81 22.14
CA GLU A 194 8.46 -2.96 22.34
C GLU A 194 9.49 -3.14 21.18
N ASN A 195 9.37 -2.37 20.10
CA ASN A 195 10.27 -2.43 18.95
C ASN A 195 11.22 -1.21 18.93
N PRO A 196 12.50 -1.39 19.31
CA PRO A 196 13.46 -0.27 19.40
C PRO A 196 13.64 0.49 18.09
N ASN A 197 13.63 -0.19 16.94
CA ASN A 197 13.83 0.46 15.63
C ASN A 197 12.69 1.45 15.34
N ARG A 198 11.45 1.10 15.66
CA ARG A 198 10.31 1.99 15.44
C ARG A 198 10.27 3.15 16.42
N LEU A 199 10.75 2.95 17.67
CA LEU A 199 10.92 4.04 18.60
C LEU A 199 11.98 5.05 18.14
N ILE A 200 13.07 4.53 17.56
CA ILE A 200 14.12 5.36 16.95
C ILE A 200 13.53 6.17 15.79
N ASP A 201 12.78 5.57 14.90
CA ASP A 201 12.13 6.27 13.79
C ASP A 201 11.24 7.41 14.26
N ILE A 202 10.36 7.15 15.25
CA ILE A 202 9.47 8.19 15.80
C ILE A 202 10.29 9.33 16.40
N LYS A 203 11.32 9.00 17.19
CA LYS A 203 12.19 9.99 17.83
C LYS A 203 12.98 10.78 16.80
N LEU A 204 13.51 10.12 15.78
CA LEU A 204 14.24 10.74 14.68
C LEU A 204 13.35 11.74 13.94
N TYR A 205 12.15 11.34 13.51
CA TYR A 205 11.22 12.22 12.82
C TYR A 205 10.83 13.43 13.68
N ARG A 206 10.56 13.25 14.96
CA ARG A 206 10.29 14.37 15.88
C ARG A 206 11.48 15.31 16.06
N THR A 207 12.70 14.78 16.10
CA THR A 207 13.90 15.60 16.20
C THR A 207 14.18 16.37 14.92
N LEU A 208 13.98 15.74 13.76
CA LEU A 208 14.25 16.37 12.45
C LEU A 208 13.18 17.40 12.07
N TYR A 209 11.93 17.14 12.38
CA TYR A 209 10.80 17.92 11.86
C TYR A 209 10.12 18.81 12.91
N GLY A 210 10.45 18.67 14.20
CA GLY A 210 9.96 19.55 15.27
C GLY A 210 8.43 19.62 15.32
N THR A 211 7.88 20.78 14.97
CA THR A 211 6.44 21.04 14.93
C THR A 211 5.80 20.82 13.57
N HIS A 212 6.60 20.46 12.56
CA HIS A 212 6.08 20.16 11.23
C HIS A 212 5.23 18.87 11.27
N PRO A 213 4.14 18.74 10.48
CA PRO A 213 3.28 17.54 10.47
C PRO A 213 4.03 16.22 10.23
N TYR A 214 5.19 16.26 9.61
CA TYR A 214 6.04 15.08 9.41
C TYR A 214 6.59 14.48 10.70
N ALA A 215 6.61 15.23 11.78
CA ALA A 215 7.08 14.77 13.08
C ALA A 215 6.16 13.67 13.68
N GLU A 216 4.89 13.68 13.31
CA GLU A 216 3.91 12.76 13.89
C GLU A 216 3.77 11.45 13.10
N PRO A 217 3.50 10.32 13.78
CA PRO A 217 3.28 9.03 13.11
C PRO A 217 2.06 9.04 12.19
N ILE A 218 2.13 8.38 11.04
CA ILE A 218 1.01 8.24 10.10
C ILE A 218 -0.22 7.62 10.78
N THR A 219 -0.01 6.68 11.70
CA THR A 219 -1.08 6.01 12.46
C THR A 219 -1.63 6.85 13.60
N GLY A 220 -1.09 8.05 13.79
CA GLY A 220 -1.40 8.90 14.94
C GLY A 220 -0.80 8.39 16.24
N THR A 221 -1.17 9.05 17.34
CA THR A 221 -0.80 8.69 18.71
C THR A 221 -2.03 8.19 19.48
N HIS A 222 -1.83 7.51 20.60
CA HIS A 222 -2.93 7.09 21.46
C HIS A 222 -3.84 8.26 21.88
N ALA A 223 -3.27 9.43 22.13
CA ALA A 223 -4.04 10.62 22.51
C ALA A 223 -4.80 11.24 21.33
N SER A 224 -4.24 11.23 20.12
CA SER A 224 -4.87 11.81 18.93
C SER A 224 -6.02 10.96 18.39
N ILE A 225 -5.83 9.64 18.28
CA ILE A 225 -6.86 8.74 17.74
C ILE A 225 -8.12 8.69 18.61
N ARG A 226 -8.02 8.92 19.92
CA ARG A 226 -9.18 8.99 20.85
C ARG A 226 -10.10 10.18 20.58
N LYS A 227 -9.61 11.20 19.90
CA LYS A 227 -10.39 12.39 19.52
C LYS A 227 -11.15 12.20 18.23
N ILE A 228 -10.81 11.17 17.44
CA ILE A 228 -11.40 10.93 16.11
C ILE A 228 -12.79 10.33 16.28
N THR A 229 -13.76 10.96 15.64
CA THR A 229 -15.17 10.56 15.66
C THR A 229 -15.66 10.25 14.24
N PRO A 230 -16.78 9.54 14.06
CA PRO A 230 -17.37 9.33 12.74
C PRO A 230 -17.65 10.64 12.00
N ALA A 231 -18.05 11.69 12.71
CA ALA A 231 -18.29 13.01 12.11
C ALA A 231 -17.01 13.61 11.52
N LEU A 232 -15.89 13.53 12.23
CA LEU A 232 -14.60 14.02 11.76
C LEU A 232 -14.07 13.20 10.56
N LEU A 233 -14.30 11.88 10.54
CA LEU A 233 -13.96 11.03 9.39
C LEU A 233 -14.79 11.39 8.15
N LYS A 234 -16.09 11.67 8.33
CA LYS A 234 -16.94 12.18 7.25
C LYS A 234 -16.45 13.55 6.74
N GLN A 235 -16.07 14.43 7.66
CA GLN A 235 -15.50 15.74 7.32
C GLN A 235 -14.21 15.59 6.52
N PHE A 236 -13.27 14.71 6.97
CA PHE A 236 -12.04 14.41 6.23
C PHE A 236 -12.34 13.97 4.79
N ARG A 237 -13.29 13.03 4.62
CA ARG A 237 -13.70 12.57 3.30
C ARG A 237 -14.26 13.69 2.45
N GLN A 238 -15.16 14.51 3.00
CA GLN A 238 -15.84 15.58 2.28
C GLN A 238 -14.92 16.74 1.87
N GLU A 239 -13.91 17.04 2.67
CA GLU A 239 -13.00 18.17 2.43
C GLU A 239 -11.77 17.78 1.61
N LEU A 240 -11.26 16.55 1.77
CA LEU A 240 -9.97 16.17 1.20
C LEU A 240 -10.05 15.11 0.10
N LEU A 241 -11.07 14.24 0.09
CA LEU A 241 -11.25 13.23 -0.96
C LEU A 241 -12.18 13.77 -2.07
N VAL A 242 -11.77 14.87 -2.66
CA VAL A 242 -12.52 15.64 -3.67
C VAL A 242 -11.78 15.63 -5.01
N ALA A 243 -12.53 15.82 -6.10
CA ALA A 243 -11.99 15.72 -7.45
C ALA A 243 -10.78 16.65 -7.69
N GLN A 244 -10.87 17.91 -7.27
CA GLN A 244 -9.78 18.88 -7.49
C GLN A 244 -8.54 18.64 -6.61
N ASN A 245 -8.63 17.75 -5.62
CA ASN A 245 -7.50 17.35 -4.77
C ASN A 245 -6.89 16.02 -5.20
N MET A 246 -7.22 15.52 -6.41
CA MET A 246 -6.89 14.17 -6.89
C MET A 246 -6.04 14.20 -8.16
N ASN A 247 -5.19 13.20 -8.31
CA ASN A 247 -4.60 12.78 -9.58
C ASN A 247 -5.05 11.35 -9.87
N ILE A 248 -5.24 11.03 -11.16
CA ILE A 248 -5.61 9.70 -11.63
C ILE A 248 -4.44 9.10 -12.41
N ALA A 249 -4.10 7.86 -12.12
CA ALA A 249 -3.21 7.06 -12.95
C ALA A 249 -3.93 5.77 -13.33
N MET A 250 -3.88 5.42 -14.62
CA MET A 250 -4.48 4.20 -15.14
C MET A 250 -3.49 3.46 -16.02
N THR A 251 -3.54 2.14 -16.00
CA THR A 251 -2.83 1.30 -16.96
C THR A 251 -3.63 0.04 -17.24
N GLY A 252 -3.49 -0.52 -18.44
CA GLY A 252 -4.11 -1.79 -18.78
C GLY A 252 -4.79 -1.79 -20.15
N GLN A 253 -5.65 -2.78 -20.32
CA GLN A 253 -6.34 -3.05 -21.59
C GLN A 253 -7.54 -2.11 -21.78
N LEU A 254 -7.23 -0.87 -22.08
CA LEU A 254 -8.18 0.18 -22.47
C LEU A 254 -7.62 0.92 -23.69
N THR A 255 -8.49 1.47 -24.50
CA THR A 255 -8.10 2.50 -25.48
C THR A 255 -7.94 3.84 -24.76
N THR A 256 -7.19 4.77 -25.35
CA THR A 256 -7.04 6.14 -24.83
C THR A 256 -8.40 6.83 -24.64
N GLN A 257 -9.38 6.59 -25.56
CA GLN A 257 -10.73 7.16 -25.43
C GLN A 257 -11.47 6.57 -24.23
N GLN A 258 -11.44 5.24 -24.03
CA GLN A 258 -12.06 4.59 -22.88
C GLN A 258 -11.46 5.07 -21.55
N ALA A 259 -10.13 5.25 -21.50
CA ALA A 259 -9.47 5.81 -20.33
C ALA A 259 -9.88 7.26 -20.06
N SER A 260 -10.04 8.07 -21.11
CA SER A 260 -10.55 9.43 -21.00
C SER A 260 -11.98 9.47 -20.47
N ASP A 261 -12.89 8.69 -21.03
CA ASP A 261 -14.30 8.63 -20.62
C ASP A 261 -14.43 8.16 -19.17
N LEU A 262 -13.63 7.16 -18.78
CA LEU A 262 -13.57 6.64 -17.43
C LEU A 262 -13.06 7.71 -16.44
N SER A 263 -12.04 8.48 -16.82
CA SER A 263 -11.51 9.55 -15.98
C SER A 263 -12.58 10.64 -15.74
N ILE A 264 -13.29 11.03 -16.78
CA ILE A 264 -14.39 12.00 -16.68
C ILE A 264 -15.48 11.48 -15.75
N LYS A 265 -15.87 10.21 -15.88
CA LYS A 265 -16.85 9.59 -15.00
C LYS A 265 -16.42 9.64 -13.53
N ILE A 266 -15.18 9.26 -13.22
CA ILE A 266 -14.63 9.28 -11.84
C ILE A 266 -14.64 10.71 -11.30
N ILE A 267 -14.16 11.68 -12.08
CA ILE A 267 -14.10 13.10 -11.69
C ILE A 267 -15.50 13.67 -11.41
N GLN A 268 -16.47 13.36 -12.25
CA GLN A 268 -17.84 13.84 -12.08
C GLN A 268 -18.59 13.18 -10.93
N SER A 269 -18.19 11.95 -10.56
CA SER A 269 -18.81 11.20 -9.46
C SER A 269 -18.32 11.63 -8.08
N LEU A 270 -17.23 12.39 -7.98
CA LEU A 270 -16.70 12.89 -6.72
C LEU A 270 -17.12 14.34 -6.46
N PRO A 271 -17.22 14.77 -5.20
CA PRO A 271 -17.38 16.19 -4.87
C PRO A 271 -16.27 17.02 -5.51
N GLN A 272 -16.61 18.18 -6.09
CA GLN A 272 -15.59 18.99 -6.77
C GLN A 272 -14.54 19.54 -5.81
N GLY A 273 -14.97 20.23 -4.76
CA GLY A 273 -14.12 20.73 -3.68
C GLY A 273 -12.99 21.66 -4.15
N HIS A 274 -11.96 21.77 -3.33
CA HIS A 274 -10.76 22.54 -3.62
C HIS A 274 -9.51 21.71 -3.34
N ALA A 275 -8.45 21.92 -4.12
CA ALA A 275 -7.16 21.29 -3.84
C ALA A 275 -6.64 21.73 -2.46
N ALA A 276 -6.12 20.79 -1.70
CA ALA A 276 -5.43 21.10 -0.47
C ALA A 276 -4.20 21.95 -0.76
N PRO A 277 -3.98 23.08 -0.07
CA PRO A 277 -2.78 23.86 -0.27
C PRO A 277 -1.53 23.05 0.07
N PRO A 278 -0.38 23.37 -0.54
CA PRO A 278 0.86 22.70 -0.22
C PRO A 278 1.21 22.86 1.27
N LEU A 279 1.89 21.86 1.80
CA LEU A 279 2.45 21.94 3.14
C LEU A 279 3.55 23.00 3.20
N VAL A 280 3.67 23.66 4.34
CA VAL A 280 4.81 24.52 4.61
C VAL A 280 6.06 23.65 4.60
N GLN A 281 7.15 24.14 3.97
CA GLN A 281 8.42 23.40 3.95
C GLN A 281 8.98 23.26 5.36
N PRO A 282 9.51 22.09 5.75
CA PRO A 282 10.21 21.96 7.02
C PRO A 282 11.42 22.89 7.03
N LYS A 283 11.65 23.53 8.17
CA LYS A 283 12.81 24.42 8.38
C LYS A 283 14.06 23.63 8.72
#